data_30d6209a3592c9cb63f254c309144d3a
#
_entry.id   30d6209a3592c9cb63f254c309144d3a
#
_cell.length_a   1.000
_cell.length_b   1.000
_cell.length_c   1.000
_cell.angle_alpha   90.00
_cell.angle_beta   90.00
_cell.angle_gamma   90.00
#
_symmetry.space_group_name_H-M   'P 1'
#
loop_
_entity.id
_entity.type
_entity.pdbx_description
1 polymer ?
#
loop_
_entity_poly.entity_id
_entity_poly.type
_entity_poly.pdbx_seq_one_letter_code
_entity_poly.pdbx_strand_id
1 'polypeptide(L)'
;MPRNLKITLGILSVAVLIGLISLHGLHQRIEHLSQEQGSEEQERRELLKPSIATSTDAIVNAKIFWAAGADRIAPVEMQLPLSADPAKRGRQVLDALIADAPGDAQRTLPADATLLGLYILPDGTAIADFSDALASETPSGILSEEMAVESIARTLESNVAGARRLKILIHGQEVDTLAGHADLTGFFDLNPAVAAGVPSAQGAAPSNLASPTAPPAH
;
A
#
# COMPACT_ATOMS: atom_id res chain seq x y z
N MET A 1 13.72 26.82 -71.54
CA MET A 1 13.99 25.86 -70.39
C MET A 1 13.70 24.47 -70.94
N PRO A 2 14.64 23.54 -70.87
CA PRO A 2 14.45 22.18 -71.36
C PRO A 2 13.34 21.45 -70.54
N ARG A 3 12.53 20.71 -71.29
CA ARG A 3 11.34 19.98 -70.74
C ARG A 3 11.68 19.10 -69.55
N ASN A 4 12.88 18.57 -69.54
CA ASN A 4 13.42 17.73 -68.48
C ASN A 4 13.62 18.47 -67.10
N LEU A 5 13.97 19.77 -67.19
CA LEU A 5 14.15 20.61 -65.98
C LEU A 5 12.82 20.89 -65.29
N LYS A 6 11.73 21.03 -66.01
CA LYS A 6 10.38 21.21 -65.42
C LYS A 6 9.87 19.93 -64.72
N ILE A 7 10.20 18.78 -65.32
CA ILE A 7 9.82 17.47 -64.73
C ILE A 7 10.61 17.20 -63.45
N THR A 8 11.91 17.45 -63.42
CA THR A 8 12.74 17.26 -62.20
C THR A 8 12.35 18.22 -61.09
N LEU A 9 12.01 19.46 -61.42
CA LEU A 9 11.52 20.44 -60.43
C LEU A 9 10.15 20.04 -59.85
N GLY A 10 9.26 19.47 -60.69
CA GLY A 10 7.98 18.95 -60.26
C GLY A 10 8.11 17.75 -59.30
N ILE A 11 9.00 16.79 -59.58
CA ILE A 11 9.27 15.63 -58.71
C ILE A 11 9.87 16.09 -57.36
N LEU A 12 10.80 17.04 -57.41
CA LEU A 12 11.40 17.59 -56.19
C LEU A 12 10.37 18.28 -55.30
N SER A 13 9.46 19.06 -55.91
CA SER A 13 8.37 19.72 -55.16
C SER A 13 7.43 18.74 -54.49
N VAL A 14 7.06 17.64 -55.16
CA VAL A 14 6.21 16.59 -54.58
C VAL A 14 6.93 15.86 -53.45
N ALA A 15 8.21 15.57 -53.61
CA ALA A 15 9.00 14.93 -52.54
C ALA A 15 9.09 15.79 -51.29
N VAL A 16 9.27 17.10 -51.43
CA VAL A 16 9.28 18.06 -50.29
C VAL A 16 7.92 18.13 -49.62
N LEU A 17 6.83 18.13 -50.40
CA LEU A 17 5.47 18.14 -49.84
C LEU A 17 5.17 16.87 -49.03
N ILE A 18 5.55 15.71 -49.52
CA ILE A 18 5.40 14.43 -48.79
C ILE A 18 6.25 14.46 -47.52
N GLY A 19 7.46 14.97 -47.55
CA GLY A 19 8.33 15.13 -46.40
C GLY A 19 7.73 16.02 -45.31
N LEU A 20 7.13 17.16 -45.70
CA LEU A 20 6.46 18.08 -44.77
C LEU A 20 5.22 17.46 -44.11
N ILE A 21 4.41 16.72 -44.89
CA ILE A 21 3.24 16.02 -44.36
C ILE A 21 3.66 14.92 -43.38
N SER A 22 4.70 14.15 -43.69
CA SER A 22 5.24 13.13 -42.81
C SER A 22 5.82 13.73 -41.53
N LEU A 23 6.52 14.86 -41.63
CA LEU A 23 7.08 15.55 -40.45
C LEU A 23 5.97 16.11 -39.55
N HIS A 24 4.90 16.62 -40.12
CA HIS A 24 3.76 17.13 -39.37
C HIS A 24 3.02 16.01 -38.63
N GLY A 25 2.82 14.86 -39.29
CA GLY A 25 2.22 13.68 -38.63
C GLY A 25 3.09 13.07 -37.49
N LEU A 26 4.42 13.16 -37.64
CA LEU A 26 5.34 12.71 -36.59
C LEU A 26 5.31 13.67 -35.39
N HIS A 27 5.21 14.97 -35.61
CA HIS A 27 5.12 15.98 -34.55
C HIS A 27 3.86 15.80 -33.71
N GLN A 28 2.72 15.55 -34.31
CA GLN A 28 1.47 15.27 -33.61
C GLN A 28 1.53 13.99 -32.75
N ARG A 29 2.23 12.95 -33.20
CA ARG A 29 2.41 11.72 -32.42
C ARG A 29 3.30 11.92 -31.21
N ILE A 30 4.32 12.78 -31.31
CA ILE A 30 5.20 13.10 -30.19
C ILE A 30 4.47 13.92 -29.12
N GLU A 31 3.61 14.86 -29.54
CA GLU A 31 2.82 15.67 -28.62
C GLU A 31 1.80 14.82 -27.83
N HIS A 32 1.15 13.84 -28.47
CA HIS A 32 0.25 12.91 -27.79
C HIS A 32 0.97 12.05 -26.74
N LEU A 33 2.13 11.50 -27.07
CA LEU A 33 2.92 10.69 -26.12
C LEU A 33 3.47 11.53 -24.96
N SER A 34 3.81 12.79 -25.21
CA SER A 34 4.27 13.72 -24.15
C SER A 34 3.15 14.15 -23.20
N GLN A 35 1.91 14.24 -23.70
CA GLN A 35 0.75 14.56 -22.86
C GLN A 35 0.34 13.37 -22.00
N GLU A 36 0.39 12.14 -22.52
CA GLU A 36 0.12 10.93 -21.74
C GLU A 36 1.16 10.75 -20.61
N GLN A 37 2.44 10.92 -20.90
CA GLN A 37 3.49 10.85 -19.88
C GLN A 37 3.39 11.98 -18.83
N GLY A 38 2.98 13.18 -19.24
CA GLY A 38 2.79 14.29 -18.30
C GLY A 38 1.60 14.10 -17.38
N SER A 39 0.52 13.47 -17.84
CA SER A 39 -0.64 13.14 -16.98
C SER A 39 -0.33 12.00 -16.02
N GLU A 40 0.36 10.95 -16.47
CA GLU A 40 0.78 9.85 -15.60
C GLU A 40 1.78 10.29 -14.51
N GLU A 41 2.72 11.18 -14.85
CA GLU A 41 3.63 11.74 -13.84
C GLU A 41 2.92 12.69 -12.86
N GLN A 42 1.92 13.44 -13.30
CA GLN A 42 1.12 14.28 -12.41
C GLN A 42 0.24 13.44 -11.49
N GLU A 43 -0.44 12.42 -12.01
CA GLU A 43 -1.21 11.47 -11.21
C GLU A 43 -0.32 10.72 -10.21
N ARG A 44 0.87 10.29 -10.66
CA ARG A 44 1.86 9.65 -9.80
C ARG A 44 2.37 10.58 -8.70
N ARG A 45 2.62 11.86 -8.99
CA ARG A 45 3.01 12.88 -8.01
C ARG A 45 1.88 13.22 -7.04
N GLU A 46 0.64 13.16 -7.48
CA GLU A 46 -0.52 13.38 -6.62
C GLU A 46 -0.78 12.20 -5.68
N LEU A 47 -0.53 10.97 -6.15
CA LEU A 47 -0.56 9.75 -5.34
C LEU A 47 0.61 9.66 -4.33
N LEU A 48 1.76 10.26 -4.66
CA LEU A 48 2.95 10.29 -3.80
C LEU A 48 2.96 11.47 -2.81
N LYS A 49 2.00 12.39 -2.88
CA LYS A 49 1.87 13.41 -1.84
C LYS A 49 1.49 12.72 -0.53
N PRO A 50 2.25 12.91 0.57
CA PRO A 50 1.82 12.46 1.87
C PRO A 50 0.39 13.01 2.09
N SER A 51 -0.48 12.18 2.65
CA SER A 51 -1.87 12.57 2.94
C SER A 51 -1.84 13.68 3.98
N ILE A 52 -1.65 14.93 3.51
CA ILE A 52 -1.71 16.10 4.37
C ILE A 52 -3.13 16.13 4.92
N ALA A 53 -3.25 16.08 6.25
CA ALA A 53 -4.51 16.27 6.94
C ALA A 53 -5.17 17.54 6.39
N THR A 54 -6.31 17.37 5.74
CA THR A 54 -7.13 18.51 5.37
C THR A 54 -7.66 19.14 6.65
N SER A 55 -7.75 20.45 6.72
CA SER A 55 -8.27 21.20 7.88
C SER A 55 -9.69 20.78 8.31
N THR A 56 -10.30 19.83 7.62
CA THR A 56 -11.64 19.27 7.84
C THR A 56 -11.61 17.90 8.53
N ASP A 57 -10.43 17.25 8.63
CA ASP A 57 -10.34 15.93 9.26
C ASP A 57 -10.46 16.06 10.78
N ALA A 58 -11.31 15.21 11.38
CA ALA A 58 -11.52 15.20 12.82
C ALA A 58 -10.28 14.61 13.53
N ILE A 59 -9.85 15.25 14.63
CA ILE A 59 -8.83 14.68 15.50
C ILE A 59 -9.47 13.54 16.28
N VAL A 60 -8.94 12.34 16.12
CA VAL A 60 -9.42 11.12 16.80
C VAL A 60 -8.25 10.34 17.39
N ASN A 61 -8.53 9.54 18.40
CA ASN A 61 -7.55 8.60 18.94
C ASN A 61 -7.37 7.45 17.96
N ALA A 62 -6.15 7.33 17.42
CA ALA A 62 -5.70 6.22 16.59
C ALA A 62 -4.88 5.25 17.43
N LYS A 63 -4.98 3.95 17.10
CA LYS A 63 -4.14 2.89 17.69
C LYS A 63 -3.11 2.45 16.66
N ILE A 64 -1.86 2.81 16.89
CA ILE A 64 -0.76 2.43 16.02
C ILE A 64 0.05 1.35 16.74
N PHE A 65 0.43 0.29 16.01
CA PHE A 65 1.07 -0.87 16.62
C PHE A 65 2.56 -0.88 16.28
N TRP A 66 3.39 -0.72 17.31
CA TRP A 66 4.85 -0.82 17.23
C TRP A 66 5.41 -1.93 18.11
N ALA A 67 6.68 -2.25 17.96
CA ALA A 67 7.34 -3.23 18.79
C ALA A 67 7.30 -2.82 20.27
N ALA A 68 6.92 -3.77 21.13
CA ALA A 68 6.87 -3.63 22.59
C ALA A 68 7.75 -4.69 23.27
N GLY A 69 8.97 -4.82 22.77
CA GLY A 69 9.93 -5.86 23.15
C GLY A 69 10.47 -6.57 21.93
N ALA A 70 11.12 -7.71 22.12
CA ALA A 70 11.79 -8.42 21.06
C ALA A 70 10.86 -9.27 20.18
N ASP A 71 9.68 -9.63 20.69
CA ASP A 71 8.83 -10.68 20.14
C ASP A 71 7.33 -10.33 20.06
N ARG A 72 6.97 -9.07 20.26
CA ARG A 72 5.56 -8.66 20.23
C ARG A 72 5.40 -7.21 19.81
N ILE A 73 4.21 -6.89 19.33
CA ILE A 73 3.76 -5.52 19.08
C ILE A 73 2.71 -5.12 20.13
N ALA A 74 2.57 -3.81 20.35
CA ALA A 74 1.55 -3.25 21.22
C ALA A 74 1.00 -1.95 20.65
N PRO A 75 -0.30 -1.64 20.89
CA PRO A 75 -0.89 -0.40 20.48
C PRO A 75 -0.37 0.78 21.31
N VAL A 76 -0.07 1.86 20.63
CA VAL A 76 0.12 3.19 21.23
C VAL A 76 -0.99 4.07 20.73
N GLU A 77 -1.73 4.71 21.63
CA GLU A 77 -2.78 5.65 21.28
C GLU A 77 -2.17 7.02 21.01
N MET A 78 -2.51 7.59 19.85
CA MET A 78 -2.11 8.94 19.49
C MET A 78 -3.26 9.69 18.81
N GLN A 79 -3.27 11.01 18.98
CA GLN A 79 -4.28 11.86 18.36
C GLN A 79 -3.83 12.22 16.95
N LEU A 80 -4.58 11.78 15.95
CA LEU A 80 -4.33 12.05 14.56
C LEU A 80 -5.55 12.68 13.88
N PRO A 81 -5.35 13.64 12.96
CA PRO A 81 -6.41 14.09 12.09
C PRO A 81 -6.70 12.99 11.06
N LEU A 82 -7.81 12.27 11.24
CA LEU A 82 -8.17 11.14 10.40
C LEU A 82 -9.44 11.40 9.59
N SER A 83 -9.34 11.12 8.31
CA SER A 83 -10.45 11.23 7.36
C SER A 83 -11.60 10.27 7.69
N ALA A 84 -12.81 10.64 7.31
CA ALA A 84 -13.95 9.75 7.31
C ALA A 84 -13.90 8.73 6.16
N ASP A 85 -13.16 9.03 5.09
CA ASP A 85 -12.93 8.11 3.98
C ASP A 85 -12.00 6.97 4.39
N PRO A 86 -12.41 5.69 4.24
CA PRO A 86 -11.63 4.55 4.73
C PRO A 86 -10.24 4.44 4.11
N ALA A 87 -10.09 4.73 2.81
CA ALA A 87 -8.81 4.62 2.13
C ALA A 87 -7.84 5.73 2.57
N LYS A 88 -8.33 6.98 2.68
CA LYS A 88 -7.54 8.09 3.20
C LYS A 88 -7.16 7.87 4.66
N ARG A 89 -8.11 7.41 5.48
CA ARG A 89 -7.88 7.08 6.89
C ARG A 89 -6.82 6.00 7.05
N GLY A 90 -6.93 4.91 6.29
CA GLY A 90 -5.95 3.84 6.29
C GLY A 90 -4.55 4.33 5.89
N ARG A 91 -4.47 5.19 4.87
CA ARG A 91 -3.21 5.83 4.47
C ARG A 91 -2.62 6.66 5.61
N GLN A 92 -3.42 7.52 6.26
CA GLN A 92 -2.96 8.37 7.36
C GLN A 92 -2.40 7.57 8.54
N VAL A 93 -3.05 6.46 8.92
CA VAL A 93 -2.54 5.62 10.02
C VAL A 93 -1.31 4.81 9.64
N LEU A 94 -1.17 4.38 8.37
CA LEU A 94 0.04 3.69 7.91
C LEU A 94 1.21 4.67 7.72
N ASP A 95 0.97 5.88 7.25
CA ASP A 95 1.98 6.95 7.20
C ASP A 95 2.51 7.26 8.62
N ALA A 96 1.60 7.32 9.63
CA ALA A 96 1.99 7.49 11.03
C ALA A 96 2.76 6.27 11.59
N LEU A 97 2.40 5.05 11.21
CA LEU A 97 3.14 3.84 11.58
C LEU A 97 4.60 3.90 11.12
N ILE A 98 4.83 4.41 9.92
CA ILE A 98 6.17 4.53 9.33
C ILE A 98 6.95 5.69 9.97
N ALA A 99 6.32 6.87 10.09
CA ALA A 99 7.01 8.11 10.44
C ALA A 99 7.18 8.29 11.95
N ASP A 100 6.15 7.99 12.74
CA ASP A 100 5.99 8.48 14.11
C ASP A 100 6.33 7.45 15.19
N ALA A 101 7.16 6.43 14.88
CA ALA A 101 7.57 5.46 15.88
C ALA A 101 8.17 6.16 17.12
N PRO A 102 7.78 5.79 18.35
CA PRO A 102 8.24 6.43 19.57
C PRO A 102 9.77 6.40 19.78
N GLY A 103 10.44 5.49 19.11
CA GLY A 103 11.89 5.36 19.08
C GLY A 103 12.33 4.28 18.12
N ASP A 104 13.60 4.26 17.74
CA ASP A 104 14.12 3.31 16.73
C ASP A 104 13.96 1.85 17.16
N ALA A 105 14.08 1.57 18.46
CA ALA A 105 13.89 0.22 19.00
C ALA A 105 12.43 -0.29 18.90
N GLN A 106 11.47 0.61 18.72
CA GLN A 106 10.06 0.27 18.56
C GLN A 106 9.63 0.22 17.09
N ARG A 107 10.48 0.61 16.16
CA ARG A 107 10.16 0.50 14.72
C ARG A 107 9.96 -0.95 14.32
N THR A 108 8.84 -1.20 13.66
CA THR A 108 8.55 -2.48 13.00
C THR A 108 8.76 -2.40 11.50
N LEU A 109 8.76 -1.18 10.95
CA LEU A 109 9.00 -0.90 9.54
C LEU A 109 10.27 -0.07 9.38
N PRO A 110 11.02 -0.24 8.28
CA PRO A 110 12.17 0.60 7.96
C PRO A 110 11.78 2.08 7.86
N ALA A 111 12.67 2.97 8.31
CA ALA A 111 12.44 4.41 8.24
C ALA A 111 12.31 4.94 6.81
N ASP A 112 12.99 4.29 5.87
CA ASP A 112 12.98 4.65 4.44
C ASP A 112 11.84 3.99 3.66
N ALA A 113 11.05 3.12 4.31
CA ALA A 113 9.84 2.58 3.72
C ALA A 113 8.83 3.72 3.48
N THR A 114 8.13 3.66 2.35
CA THR A 114 7.05 4.60 2.02
C THR A 114 5.83 3.85 1.54
N LEU A 115 4.65 4.34 1.89
CA LEU A 115 3.38 3.83 1.38
C LEU A 115 3.10 4.50 0.02
N LEU A 116 3.22 3.75 -1.06
CA LEU A 116 2.96 4.22 -2.43
C LEU A 116 1.47 4.36 -2.70
N GLY A 117 0.66 3.41 -2.21
CA GLY A 117 -0.77 3.40 -2.40
C GLY A 117 -1.52 2.61 -1.35
N LEU A 118 -2.77 3.01 -1.06
CA LEU A 118 -3.71 2.19 -0.30
C LEU A 118 -5.08 2.25 -0.97
N TYR A 119 -5.64 1.09 -1.23
CA TYR A 119 -6.94 0.92 -1.85
C TYR A 119 -7.82 0.05 -0.96
N ILE A 120 -9.08 0.43 -0.80
CA ILE A 120 -10.08 -0.38 -0.10
C ILE A 120 -11.13 -0.80 -1.12
N LEU A 121 -11.20 -2.08 -1.39
CA LEU A 121 -12.17 -2.65 -2.33
C LEU A 121 -13.56 -2.78 -1.68
N PRO A 122 -14.64 -2.88 -2.46
CA PRO A 122 -16.00 -3.00 -1.93
C PRO A 122 -16.24 -4.22 -1.04
N ASP A 123 -15.46 -5.29 -1.20
CA ASP A 123 -15.52 -6.49 -0.37
C ASP A 123 -14.77 -6.35 0.97
N GLY A 124 -14.16 -5.20 1.21
CA GLY A 124 -13.36 -4.91 2.41
C GLY A 124 -11.90 -5.35 2.29
N THR A 125 -11.43 -5.70 1.10
CA THR A 125 -10.00 -6.00 0.90
C THR A 125 -9.21 -4.69 0.84
N ALA A 126 -8.27 -4.52 1.75
CA ALA A 126 -7.27 -3.46 1.72
C ALA A 126 -6.06 -3.93 0.92
N ILE A 127 -5.63 -3.14 -0.05
CA ILE A 127 -4.40 -3.38 -0.82
C ILE A 127 -3.44 -2.25 -0.47
N ALA A 128 -2.35 -2.58 0.22
CA ALA A 128 -1.31 -1.65 0.62
C ALA A 128 -0.05 -1.88 -0.22
N ASP A 129 0.33 -0.88 -1.01
CA ASP A 129 1.51 -0.91 -1.87
C ASP A 129 2.63 -0.09 -1.23
N PHE A 130 3.75 -0.74 -0.96
CA PHE A 130 4.91 -0.12 -0.33
C PHE A 130 6.09 -0.02 -1.31
N SER A 131 7.02 0.89 -1.00
CA SER A 131 8.29 0.97 -1.71
C SER A 131 9.16 -0.26 -1.47
N ASP A 132 10.14 -0.47 -2.36
CA ASP A 132 11.12 -1.55 -2.24
C ASP A 132 11.86 -1.54 -0.90
N ALA A 133 12.00 -0.38 -0.25
CA ALA A 133 12.64 -0.25 1.05
C ALA A 133 11.98 -1.11 2.14
N LEU A 134 10.66 -1.36 2.04
CA LEU A 134 10.00 -2.27 2.98
C LEU A 134 10.59 -3.67 2.94
N ALA A 135 10.94 -4.18 1.77
CA ALA A 135 11.50 -5.52 1.62
C ALA A 135 13.03 -5.53 1.81
N SER A 136 13.73 -4.53 1.24
CA SER A 136 15.21 -4.51 1.23
C SER A 136 15.83 -4.09 2.56
N GLU A 137 15.14 -3.24 3.34
CA GLU A 137 15.65 -2.68 4.59
C GLU A 137 15.04 -3.33 5.85
N THR A 138 13.98 -4.15 5.71
CA THR A 138 13.49 -4.95 6.83
C THR A 138 14.55 -5.97 7.23
N PRO A 139 14.97 -6.03 8.51
CA PRO A 139 15.92 -7.03 8.96
C PRO A 139 15.40 -8.43 8.64
N SER A 140 16.18 -9.22 7.91
CA SER A 140 15.80 -10.59 7.57
C SER A 140 15.70 -11.44 8.85
N GLY A 141 14.59 -12.14 8.99
CA GLY A 141 14.32 -13.02 10.13
C GLY A 141 12.82 -13.18 10.37
N ILE A 142 12.39 -14.37 10.73
CA ILE A 142 10.97 -14.72 10.88
C ILE A 142 10.27 -13.68 11.77
N LEU A 143 10.82 -13.37 12.93
CA LEU A 143 10.18 -12.52 13.92
C LEU A 143 10.10 -11.05 13.48
N SER A 144 11.15 -10.50 12.89
CA SER A 144 11.16 -9.12 12.40
C SER A 144 10.17 -8.91 11.25
N GLU A 145 10.12 -9.87 10.33
CA GLU A 145 9.20 -9.83 9.20
C GLU A 145 7.74 -10.03 9.64
N GLU A 146 7.48 -10.98 10.56
CA GLU A 146 6.14 -11.17 11.15
C GLU A 146 5.66 -9.93 11.90
N MET A 147 6.52 -9.30 12.72
CA MET A 147 6.16 -8.06 13.42
C MET A 147 5.88 -6.91 12.44
N ALA A 148 6.62 -6.81 11.35
CA ALA A 148 6.36 -5.81 10.33
C ALA A 148 4.97 -5.99 9.70
N VAL A 149 4.65 -7.21 9.26
CA VAL A 149 3.34 -7.54 8.68
C VAL A 149 2.22 -7.36 9.70
N GLU A 150 2.41 -7.86 10.93
CA GLU A 150 1.42 -7.76 11.99
C GLU A 150 1.15 -6.29 12.38
N SER A 151 2.16 -5.44 12.45
CA SER A 151 1.98 -4.02 12.77
C SER A 151 1.14 -3.29 11.71
N ILE A 152 1.35 -3.58 10.42
CA ILE A 152 0.52 -3.06 9.33
C ILE A 152 -0.92 -3.55 9.49
N ALA A 153 -1.11 -4.85 9.65
CA ALA A 153 -2.42 -5.48 9.75
C ALA A 153 -3.22 -4.95 10.96
N ARG A 154 -2.62 -4.95 12.16
CA ARG A 154 -3.28 -4.48 13.39
C ARG A 154 -3.57 -2.99 13.39
N THR A 155 -2.69 -2.19 12.78
CA THR A 155 -2.93 -0.75 12.63
C THR A 155 -4.14 -0.50 11.73
N LEU A 156 -4.25 -1.17 10.59
CA LEU A 156 -5.43 -1.06 9.72
C LEU A 156 -6.69 -1.61 10.40
N GLU A 157 -6.62 -2.80 10.99
CA GLU A 157 -7.71 -3.44 11.70
C GLU A 157 -8.34 -2.54 12.76
N SER A 158 -7.52 -1.84 13.53
CA SER A 158 -7.98 -1.00 14.63
C SER A 158 -8.54 0.34 14.23
N ASN A 159 -8.20 0.84 13.04
CA ASN A 159 -8.52 2.21 12.64
C ASN A 159 -9.44 2.31 11.42
N VAL A 160 -9.54 1.26 10.59
CA VAL A 160 -10.29 1.29 9.34
C VAL A 160 -11.49 0.35 9.43
N ALA A 161 -12.65 0.93 9.74
CA ALA A 161 -13.88 0.15 9.78
C ALA A 161 -14.22 -0.43 8.40
N GLY A 162 -14.54 -1.73 8.36
CA GLY A 162 -14.90 -2.42 7.13
C GLY A 162 -13.74 -3.04 6.36
N ALA A 163 -12.49 -2.78 6.74
CA ALA A 163 -11.36 -3.56 6.26
C ALA A 163 -11.43 -4.99 6.84
N ARG A 164 -11.40 -5.99 5.98
CA ARG A 164 -11.56 -7.40 6.34
C ARG A 164 -10.35 -8.25 6.02
N ARG A 165 -9.61 -7.87 4.99
CA ARG A 165 -8.41 -8.56 4.53
C ARG A 165 -7.39 -7.54 4.06
N LEU A 166 -6.13 -7.86 4.23
CA LEU A 166 -5.01 -7.05 3.76
C LEU A 166 -4.22 -7.84 2.71
N LYS A 167 -3.90 -7.22 1.60
CA LYS A 167 -2.88 -7.65 0.64
C LYS A 167 -1.75 -6.63 0.65
N ILE A 168 -0.52 -7.10 0.77
CA ILE A 168 0.68 -6.26 0.71
C ILE A 168 1.30 -6.43 -0.67
N LEU A 169 1.65 -5.32 -1.30
CA LEU A 169 2.40 -5.25 -2.55
C LEU A 169 3.71 -4.51 -2.29
N ILE A 170 4.73 -4.84 -3.07
CA ILE A 170 5.99 -4.11 -3.12
C ILE A 170 6.17 -3.54 -4.52
N HIS A 171 6.19 -2.21 -4.59
CA HIS A 171 6.31 -1.47 -5.85
C HIS A 171 5.27 -1.91 -6.91
N GLY A 172 4.02 -2.12 -6.47
CA GLY A 172 2.91 -2.57 -7.30
C GLY A 172 2.97 -4.05 -7.69
N GLN A 173 3.91 -4.82 -7.15
CA GLN A 173 4.10 -6.24 -7.47
C GLN A 173 3.74 -7.13 -6.28
N GLU A 174 3.17 -8.30 -6.59
CA GLU A 174 3.10 -9.39 -5.61
C GLU A 174 4.48 -10.01 -5.47
N VAL A 175 4.92 -10.20 -4.24
CA VAL A 175 6.17 -10.88 -3.90
C VAL A 175 5.88 -12.07 -3.02
N ASP A 176 6.73 -13.09 -3.07
CA ASP A 176 6.52 -14.32 -2.31
C ASP A 176 6.72 -14.12 -0.82
N THR A 177 7.76 -13.36 -0.43
CA THR A 177 8.10 -13.11 0.97
C THR A 177 8.52 -11.66 1.17
N LEU A 178 8.44 -11.14 2.41
CA LEU A 178 8.84 -9.78 2.73
C LEU A 178 10.36 -9.59 2.58
N ALA A 179 11.15 -10.33 3.38
CA ALA A 179 12.61 -10.31 3.32
C ALA A 179 13.20 -11.74 3.40
N GLY A 180 12.42 -12.73 2.99
CA GLY A 180 12.81 -14.13 2.86
C GLY A 180 12.02 -15.13 3.72
N HIS A 181 11.20 -14.70 4.67
CA HIS A 181 10.50 -15.60 5.62
C HIS A 181 8.98 -15.37 5.68
N ALA A 182 8.50 -14.14 5.88
CA ALA A 182 7.07 -13.88 5.98
C ALA A 182 6.42 -14.00 4.59
N ASP A 183 5.49 -14.94 4.45
CA ASP A 183 4.73 -15.20 3.21
C ASP A 183 3.77 -14.04 2.91
N LEU A 184 3.95 -13.38 1.76
CA LEU A 184 3.09 -12.30 1.26
C LEU A 184 2.18 -12.73 0.11
N THR A 185 2.19 -13.99 -0.31
CA THR A 185 1.40 -14.49 -1.45
C THR A 185 -0.10 -14.45 -1.17
N GLY A 186 -0.49 -14.63 0.10
CA GLY A 186 -1.87 -14.67 0.55
C GLY A 186 -2.46 -13.32 0.94
N PHE A 187 -3.64 -13.39 1.55
CA PHE A 187 -4.28 -12.28 2.24
C PHE A 187 -4.15 -12.48 3.74
N PHE A 188 -3.95 -11.39 4.47
CA PHE A 188 -3.99 -11.38 5.92
C PHE A 188 -5.41 -11.02 6.37
N ASP A 189 -6.05 -11.88 7.15
CA ASP A 189 -7.38 -11.62 7.69
C ASP A 189 -7.33 -10.53 8.77
N LEU A 190 -8.19 -9.52 8.63
CA LEU A 190 -8.40 -8.46 9.58
C LEU A 190 -9.72 -8.71 10.32
N ASN A 191 -9.75 -8.46 11.62
CA ASN A 191 -10.97 -8.57 12.41
C ASN A 191 -11.67 -7.21 12.54
N PRO A 192 -12.66 -6.86 11.68
CA PRO A 192 -13.29 -5.55 11.67
C PRO A 192 -14.01 -5.21 13.01
N ALA A 193 -14.24 -6.20 13.88
CA ALA A 193 -14.84 -5.97 15.19
C ALA A 193 -13.95 -5.13 16.11
N VAL A 194 -12.63 -5.16 15.93
CA VAL A 194 -11.67 -4.36 16.71
C VAL A 194 -11.80 -2.87 16.38
N ALA A 195 -11.91 -2.54 15.10
CA ALA A 195 -12.10 -1.14 14.64
C ALA A 195 -13.44 -0.53 15.11
N ALA A 196 -14.46 -1.37 15.28
CA ALA A 196 -15.76 -0.96 15.78
C ALA A 196 -15.85 -0.87 17.31
N GLY A 197 -14.74 -1.13 18.02
CA GLY A 197 -14.71 -1.13 19.50
C GLY A 197 -15.44 -2.30 20.16
N VAL A 198 -15.76 -3.36 19.40
CA VAL A 198 -16.38 -4.57 19.92
C VAL A 198 -15.26 -5.48 20.44
N PRO A 199 -15.28 -5.94 21.72
CA PRO A 199 -14.26 -6.83 22.25
C PRO A 199 -14.23 -8.14 21.45
N SER A 200 -13.06 -8.51 20.94
CA SER A 200 -12.88 -9.78 20.24
C SER A 200 -13.11 -10.93 21.21
N ALA A 201 -14.07 -11.80 20.93
CA ALA A 201 -14.29 -13.04 21.66
C ALA A 201 -13.24 -14.09 21.24
N GLN A 202 -11.95 -13.80 21.45
CA GLN A 202 -10.88 -14.78 21.32
C GLN A 202 -10.53 -15.29 22.71
N GLY A 203 -10.90 -16.52 22.99
CA GLY A 203 -10.51 -17.21 24.22
C GLY A 203 -11.55 -18.11 24.88
N ALA A 204 -12.46 -18.68 24.10
CA ALA A 204 -13.22 -19.84 24.61
C ALA A 204 -12.57 -21.11 24.07
N ALA A 205 -11.48 -21.55 24.70
CA ALA A 205 -11.05 -22.92 24.53
C ALA A 205 -12.16 -23.82 25.11
N PRO A 206 -12.58 -24.88 24.42
CA PRO A 206 -13.51 -25.84 25.00
C PRO A 206 -12.76 -26.67 26.06
N SER A 207 -12.89 -26.27 27.31
CA SER A 207 -12.55 -27.12 28.44
C SER A 207 -13.58 -28.22 28.56
N ASN A 208 -13.43 -29.27 27.75
CA ASN A 208 -14.17 -30.51 27.95
C ASN A 208 -13.21 -31.61 28.32
N LEU A 209 -12.77 -31.57 29.60
CA LEU A 209 -12.18 -32.70 30.30
C LEU A 209 -13.30 -33.36 31.08
N ALA A 210 -14.06 -34.22 30.42
CA ALA A 210 -14.85 -35.23 31.08
C ALA A 210 -13.87 -36.25 31.69
N SER A 211 -13.74 -36.25 32.99
CA SER A 211 -13.06 -37.31 33.73
C SER A 211 -13.80 -38.63 33.58
N PRO A 212 -13.15 -39.74 33.25
CA PRO A 212 -13.79 -41.04 33.31
C PRO A 212 -13.99 -41.49 34.75
N THR A 213 -15.24 -41.71 35.10
CA THR A 213 -15.66 -42.33 36.35
C THR A 213 -15.13 -43.78 36.42
N ALA A 214 -14.35 -44.11 37.45
CA ALA A 214 -13.93 -45.47 37.72
C ALA A 214 -15.11 -46.32 38.19
N PRO A 215 -15.23 -47.59 37.78
CA PRO A 215 -16.25 -48.50 38.28
C PRO A 215 -15.93 -49.03 39.70
N PRO A 216 -16.93 -49.36 40.55
CA PRO A 216 -16.72 -49.88 41.89
C PRO A 216 -16.22 -51.31 41.87
N ALA A 217 -15.27 -51.59 42.77
CA ALA A 217 -14.79 -52.96 43.04
C ALA A 217 -15.85 -53.77 43.78
N HIS A 218 -16.04 -55.00 43.33
CA HIS A 218 -16.56 -56.13 44.13
C HIS A 218 -15.47 -57.14 44.30
#